data_649e8387ed2e11b2b746efb924207a58
#
_entry.id   649e8387ed2e11b2b746efb924207a58
#
_cell.length_a   1.000
_cell.length_b   1.000
_cell.length_c   1.000
_cell.angle_alpha   90.00
_cell.angle_beta   90.00
_cell.angle_gamma   90.00
#
_symmetry.space_group_name_H-M   'P 1'
#
loop_
_entity.id
_entity.type
_entity.pdbx_description
1 polymer ?
#
loop_
_entity_poly.entity_id
_entity_poly.type
_entity_poly.pdbx_seq_one_letter_code
_entity_poly.pdbx_strand_id
1 'polypeptide(L)' 'MKLEIIAKNYRVSDRLAQILETKTRRLDKYFPDGETPCRIELTDLGRQTKMEISINYHG' A
#
# COMPACT_ATOMS: atom_id res chain seq x y z
N MET A 1 5.11 -7.32 -6.48
CA MET A 1 5.49 -6.32 -5.45
C MET A 1 5.27 -6.87 -4.06
N LYS A 2 6.11 -6.46 -3.14
CA LYS A 2 5.90 -6.78 -1.72
C LYS A 2 5.13 -5.65 -1.08
N LEU A 3 3.91 -5.93 -0.65
CA LEU A 3 3.06 -4.91 -0.05
C LEU A 3 3.25 -4.85 1.46
N GLU A 4 3.46 -3.63 1.96
CA GLU A 4 3.52 -3.36 3.40
C GLU A 4 2.52 -2.25 3.71
N ILE A 5 1.63 -2.49 4.65
CA ILE A 5 0.65 -1.50 5.07
C ILE A 5 0.97 -1.08 6.51
N ILE A 6 1.18 0.23 6.69
CA ILE A 6 1.45 0.82 8.00
C ILE A 6 0.30 1.74 8.35
N ALA A 7 -0.31 1.53 9.49
CA ALA A 7 -1.42 2.37 9.94
C ALA A 7 -1.02 3.10 11.22
N LYS A 8 -1.20 4.43 11.23
CA LYS A 8 -0.93 5.28 12.40
C LYS A 8 -2.26 5.87 12.85
N ASN A 9 -2.68 5.52 14.05
CA ASN A 9 -3.98 5.94 14.59
C ASN A 9 -5.14 5.60 13.65
N TYR A 10 -4.99 4.52 12.88
CA TYR A 10 -5.95 4.09 11.88
C TYR A 10 -6.05 2.58 11.91
N ARG A 11 -7.27 2.07 11.93
CA ARG A 11 -7.50 0.64 11.92
C ARG A 11 -7.83 0.18 10.50
N VAL A 12 -6.97 -0.64 9.93
CA VAL A 12 -7.18 -1.17 8.59
C VAL A 12 -8.17 -2.33 8.68
N SER A 13 -9.31 -2.20 7.98
CA SER A 13 -10.27 -3.28 7.87
C SER A 13 -9.78 -4.33 6.88
N ASP A 14 -10.29 -5.56 7.02
CA ASP A 14 -9.96 -6.62 6.06
C ASP A 14 -10.35 -6.23 4.65
N ARG A 15 -11.48 -5.54 4.51
CA ARG A 15 -11.95 -5.10 3.21
C ARG A 15 -10.98 -4.11 2.56
N LEU A 16 -10.50 -3.16 3.35
CA LEU A 16 -9.54 -2.18 2.84
C LEU A 16 -8.23 -2.86 2.43
N ALA A 17 -7.76 -3.79 3.26
CA ALA A 17 -6.56 -4.54 2.95
C ALA A 17 -6.70 -5.30 1.63
N GLN A 18 -7.85 -5.93 1.40
CA GLN A 18 -8.10 -6.64 0.15
C GLN A 18 -8.13 -5.71 -1.05
N ILE A 19 -8.73 -4.53 -0.90
CA ILE A 19 -8.76 -3.54 -1.97
C ILE A 19 -7.34 -3.10 -2.32
N LEU A 20 -6.53 -2.82 -1.32
CA LEU A 20 -5.15 -2.40 -1.53
C LEU A 20 -4.33 -3.50 -2.18
N GLU A 21 -4.50 -4.75 -1.75
CA GLU A 21 -3.81 -5.88 -2.36
C GLU A 21 -4.19 -6.05 -3.82
N THR A 22 -5.47 -5.93 -4.15
CA THR A 22 -5.94 -6.08 -5.52
C THR A 22 -5.37 -5.00 -6.41
N LYS A 23 -5.36 -3.76 -5.95
CA LYS A 23 -4.82 -2.65 -6.73
C LYS A 23 -3.30 -2.77 -6.89
N THR A 24 -2.61 -3.20 -5.86
CA THR A 24 -1.17 -3.41 -5.90
C THR A 24 -0.82 -4.54 -6.88
N ARG A 25 -1.62 -5.60 -6.88
CA ARG A 25 -1.42 -6.73 -7.79
C ARG A 25 -1.50 -6.29 -9.25
N ARG A 26 -2.36 -5.34 -9.57
CA ARG A 26 -2.47 -4.81 -10.93
C ARG A 26 -1.22 -4.10 -11.39
N LEU A 27 -0.41 -3.61 -10.45
CA LEU A 27 0.83 -2.93 -10.77
C LEU A 27 2.00 -3.89 -10.98
N ASP A 28 1.83 -5.17 -10.64
CA ASP A 28 2.91 -6.17 -10.76
C ASP A 28 3.43 -6.28 -12.19
N LYS A 29 2.60 -6.04 -13.18
CA LYS A 29 3.02 -6.10 -14.58
C LYS A 29 4.06 -5.03 -14.93
N TYR A 30 4.12 -3.96 -14.15
CA TYR A 30 5.11 -2.89 -14.33
C TYR A 30 6.38 -3.13 -13.53
N PHE A 31 6.35 -4.08 -12.59
CA PHE A 31 7.45 -4.38 -11.69
C PHE A 31 7.64 -5.89 -11.62
N PRO A 32 8.21 -6.48 -12.67
CA PRO A 32 8.19 -7.94 -12.85
C PRO A 32 9.10 -8.72 -11.91
N ASP A 33 9.96 -8.05 -11.14
CA ASP A 33 10.89 -8.75 -10.25
C ASP A 33 10.20 -9.41 -9.04
N GLY A 34 8.95 -9.03 -8.74
CA GLY A 34 8.21 -9.59 -7.62
C GLY A 34 8.75 -9.19 -6.26
N GLU A 35 9.85 -8.46 -6.22
CA GLU A 35 10.55 -8.09 -4.99
C GLU A 35 10.43 -6.61 -4.66
N THR A 36 9.92 -5.80 -5.59
CA THR A 36 9.81 -4.37 -5.40
C THR A 36 8.95 -4.06 -4.18
N PRO A 37 9.47 -3.35 -3.18
CA PRO A 37 8.67 -2.99 -2.02
C PRO A 37 7.67 -1.88 -2.35
N CYS A 38 6.45 -2.06 -1.86
CA CYS A 38 5.40 -1.05 -1.95
C CYS A 38 4.90 -0.79 -0.53
N ARG A 39 5.14 0.40 -0.03
CA ARG A 39 4.71 0.79 1.31
C ARG A 39 3.52 1.72 1.21
N ILE A 40 2.46 1.39 1.93
CA ILE A 40 1.28 2.23 2.03
C ILE A 40 1.14 2.65 3.48
N GLU A 41 1.20 3.96 3.75
CA GLU A 41 1.03 4.52 5.08
C GLU A 41 -0.33 5.20 5.18
N LEU A 42 -1.11 4.81 6.18
CA LEU A 42 -2.41 5.38 6.47
C LEU A 42 -2.35 6.10 7.81
N THR A 43 -2.74 7.37 7.82
CA THR A 43 -2.74 8.17 9.04
C THR A 43 -4.11 8.82 9.22
N ASP A 44 -4.69 8.63 10.41
CA ASP A 44 -5.94 9.31 10.77
C ASP A 44 -5.61 10.69 11.31
N LEU A 45 -6.08 11.73 10.61
CA LEU A 45 -5.87 13.12 11.00
C LEU A 45 -7.12 13.73 11.65
N GLY A 46 -8.04 12.88 12.08
CA GLY A 46 -9.29 13.32 12.70
C GLY A 46 -10.42 13.39 11.70
N ARG A 47 -10.45 14.43 10.88
CA ARG A 47 -11.50 14.59 9.84
C ARG A 47 -11.12 13.98 8.51
N GLN A 48 -9.84 13.66 8.34
CA GLN A 48 -9.32 13.15 7.07
C GLN A 48 -8.42 11.96 7.33
N THR A 49 -8.32 11.11 6.34
CA THR A 49 -7.33 10.04 6.34
C THR A 49 -6.29 10.37 5.29
N LYS A 50 -5.03 10.41 5.70
CA LYS A 50 -3.92 10.63 4.80
C LYS A 50 -3.37 9.29 4.36
N MET A 51 -3.20 9.11 3.05
CA MET A 51 -2.60 7.90 2.50
C MET A 51 -1.39 8.28 1.67
N GLU A 52 -0.26 7.64 1.97
CA GLU A 52 0.97 7.82 1.21
C GLU A 52 1.39 6.47 0.65
N ILE A 53 1.72 6.44 -0.62
CA ILE A 53 2.18 5.24 -1.30
C ILE A 53 3.59 5.46 -1.78
N SER A 54 4.51 4.57 -1.38
CA SER A 54 5.90 4.64 -1.80
C SER A 54 6.27 3.33 -2.50
N ILE A 55 6.83 3.44 -3.69
CA ILE A 55 7.32 2.29 -4.44
C ILE A 55 8.80 2.53 -4.71
N ASN A 56 9.63 1.59 -4.28
CA ASN A 56 11.08 1.70 -4.43
C ASN A 56 11.56 0.69 -5.48
N TYR A 57 11.60 1.12 -6.72
CA TYR A 57 11.95 0.27 -7.85
C TYR A 57 13.28 0.70 -8.45
N HIS A 58 14.16 -0.28 -8.62
CA HIS A 58 15.48 -0.08 -9.24
C HIS A 58 15.51 -0.85 -10.57
N GLY A 59 14.90 -0.27 -11.56
CA GLY A 59 14.79 -0.97 -12.83
C GLY A 59 15.48 -0.31 -13.99
#